data_9cb20b14ac78475a21c316cbd8efc006
#
_entry.id   9cb20b14ac78475a21c316cbd8efc006
#
_cell.length_a   1.000
_cell.length_b   1.000
_cell.length_c   1.000
_cell.angle_alpha   90.00
_cell.angle_beta   90.00
_cell.angle_gamma   90.00
#
_symmetry.space_group_name_H-M   'P 1'
#
loop_
_entity.id
_entity.type
_entity.pdbx_description
1 polymer ?
#
loop_
_entity_poly.entity_id
_entity_poly.type
_entity_poly.pdbx_seq_one_letter_code
_entity_poly.pdbx_strand_id
1 'polypeptide(L)'
;LECTKDAGKINAESLKNYDVVIFYTSGDMTQPGGDGQPAMAASGVDDLLAWIKNGGGFLGFHSATDSFRSEGDDCTPYIQMIGAEFVTHGAQFKGTIKKVDAAHPAVASLPEAWNLADEWYLFRKFAKEDMHVLALLEIGRERKKQERYNIPDYPMIWCRGFGNGRVLYNGMGHREDVWEHDSFKALVKDHILWASGKGPLNADPNYTKVVPETAP
;
A
#
# COMPACT_ATOMS: atom_id res chain seq x y z
N LEU A 1 -12.80 4.57 14.96
CA LEU A 1 -12.45 4.90 13.59
C LEU A 1 -12.83 6.35 13.31
N GLU A 2 -11.91 7.13 12.81
CA GLU A 2 -12.14 8.47 12.30
C GLU A 2 -11.81 8.52 10.81
N CYS A 3 -12.69 9.10 10.00
CA CYS A 3 -12.45 9.35 8.59
C CYS A 3 -12.41 10.86 8.37
N THR A 4 -11.38 11.36 7.72
CA THR A 4 -11.20 12.79 7.49
C THR A 4 -10.47 13.07 6.18
N LYS A 5 -10.71 14.24 5.60
CA LYS A 5 -9.88 14.82 4.53
C LYS A 5 -8.92 15.89 5.06
N ASP A 6 -8.98 16.19 6.35
CA ASP A 6 -8.13 17.17 7.02
C ASP A 6 -6.72 16.60 7.18
N ALA A 7 -5.83 16.89 6.24
CA ALA A 7 -4.43 16.47 6.29
C ALA A 7 -3.64 17.17 7.41
N GLY A 8 -4.12 18.29 7.94
CA GLY A 8 -3.53 18.96 9.10
C GLY A 8 -3.54 18.12 10.38
N LYS A 9 -4.36 17.05 10.42
CA LYS A 9 -4.35 16.08 11.52
C LYS A 9 -3.13 15.16 11.51
N ILE A 10 -2.37 15.11 10.44
CA ILE A 10 -1.09 14.37 10.40
C ILE A 10 0.00 15.24 11.01
N ASN A 11 0.10 15.17 12.33
CA ASN A 11 1.09 15.89 13.15
C ASN A 11 1.38 15.10 14.43
N ALA A 12 2.52 15.36 15.06
CA ALA A 12 3.02 14.61 16.22
C ALA A 12 2.03 14.56 17.39
N GLU A 13 1.18 15.57 17.59
CA GLU A 13 0.22 15.60 18.70
C GLU A 13 -1.00 14.74 18.41
N SER A 14 -1.61 14.89 17.23
CA SER A 14 -2.80 14.14 16.84
C SER A 14 -2.51 12.64 16.71
N LEU A 15 -1.36 12.28 16.12
CA LEU A 15 -0.98 10.89 15.87
C LEU A 15 -0.88 10.04 17.13
N LYS A 16 -0.61 10.64 18.29
CA LYS A 16 -0.58 9.93 19.60
C LYS A 16 -1.91 9.25 19.97
N ASN A 17 -3.01 9.68 19.37
CA ASN A 17 -4.34 9.17 19.68
C ASN A 17 -4.73 7.95 18.83
N TYR A 18 -3.85 7.48 17.94
CA TYR A 18 -4.16 6.41 17.00
C TYR A 18 -3.14 5.29 17.07
N ASP A 19 -3.60 4.06 16.85
CA ASP A 19 -2.74 2.88 16.69
C ASP A 19 -2.37 2.66 15.22
N VAL A 20 -3.27 3.06 14.31
CA VAL A 20 -3.12 2.86 12.86
C VAL A 20 -3.58 4.09 12.09
N VAL A 21 -2.79 4.51 11.12
CA VAL A 21 -3.16 5.52 10.12
C VAL A 21 -3.36 4.84 8.77
N ILE A 22 -4.45 5.18 8.09
CA ILE A 22 -4.82 4.61 6.79
C ILE A 22 -4.84 5.71 5.75
N PHE A 23 -4.06 5.55 4.69
CA PHE A 23 -4.08 6.43 3.53
C PHE A 23 -4.82 5.78 2.35
N TYR A 24 -5.86 6.47 1.90
CA TYR A 24 -6.51 6.26 0.62
C TYR A 24 -6.60 7.64 -0.05
N THR A 25 -5.47 8.12 -0.50
CA THR A 25 -5.26 9.49 -0.99
C THR A 25 -4.08 9.54 -1.95
N SER A 26 -3.94 10.63 -2.70
CA SER A 26 -2.83 10.86 -3.63
C SER A 26 -2.36 12.31 -3.58
N GLY A 27 -1.20 12.57 -4.17
CA GLY A 27 -0.64 13.90 -4.31
C GLY A 27 0.19 14.37 -3.12
N ASP A 28 0.57 15.63 -3.16
CA ASP A 28 1.32 16.29 -2.08
C ASP A 28 0.34 16.97 -1.12
N MET A 29 0.05 16.31 -0.01
CA MET A 29 -0.88 16.81 1.00
C MET A 29 -0.36 18.02 1.78
N THR A 30 0.89 18.44 1.60
CA THR A 30 1.40 19.71 2.15
C THR A 30 0.90 20.92 1.34
N GLN A 31 0.35 20.68 0.15
CA GLN A 31 -0.24 21.71 -0.69
C GLN A 31 -1.74 21.84 -0.42
N PRO A 32 -2.31 23.03 -0.52
CA PRO A 32 -3.75 23.21 -0.40
C PRO A 32 -4.51 22.38 -1.46
N GLY A 33 -5.44 21.57 -1.00
CA GLY A 33 -6.38 20.88 -1.89
C GLY A 33 -7.49 21.79 -2.42
N GLY A 34 -8.13 21.37 -3.52
CA GLY A 34 -9.27 22.09 -4.09
C GLY A 34 -10.58 21.99 -3.26
N ASP A 35 -10.58 21.21 -2.20
CA ASP A 35 -11.76 20.95 -1.35
C ASP A 35 -11.83 21.83 -0.09
N GLY A 36 -10.87 22.73 0.09
CA GLY A 36 -10.82 23.67 1.21
C GLY A 36 -10.47 23.05 2.57
N GLN A 37 -10.06 21.78 2.58
CA GLN A 37 -9.58 21.13 3.81
C GLN A 37 -8.17 21.60 4.17
N PRO A 38 -7.81 21.60 5.48
CA PRO A 38 -6.47 21.96 5.90
C PRO A 38 -5.39 21.06 5.26
N ALA A 39 -4.34 21.70 4.76
CA ALA A 39 -3.17 21.00 4.28
C ALA A 39 -2.34 20.42 5.44
N MET A 40 -1.56 19.39 5.16
CA MET A 40 -0.56 18.88 6.08
C MET A 40 0.51 19.95 6.33
N ALA A 41 0.94 20.10 7.57
CA ALA A 41 2.08 20.97 7.88
C ALA A 41 3.35 20.47 7.19
N ALA A 42 4.31 21.35 6.96
CA ALA A 42 5.57 20.99 6.31
C ALA A 42 6.33 19.86 7.06
N SER A 43 6.17 19.76 8.39
CA SER A 43 6.70 18.66 9.21
C SER A 43 5.88 17.40 9.18
N GLY A 44 4.68 17.39 8.58
CA GLY A 44 3.71 16.31 8.73
C GLY A 44 4.20 14.95 8.21
N VAL A 45 4.98 14.93 7.13
CA VAL A 45 5.60 13.69 6.65
C VAL A 45 6.62 13.18 7.68
N ASP A 46 7.48 14.05 8.20
CA ASP A 46 8.47 13.68 9.21
C ASP A 46 7.82 13.19 10.50
N ASP A 47 6.74 13.87 10.93
CA ASP A 47 5.94 13.48 12.10
C ASP A 47 5.31 12.09 11.91
N LEU A 48 4.75 11.82 10.73
CA LEU A 48 4.19 10.50 10.37
C LEU A 48 5.27 9.41 10.41
N LEU A 49 6.42 9.65 9.77
CA LEU A 49 7.52 8.70 9.73
C LEU A 49 8.11 8.43 11.12
N ALA A 50 8.26 9.47 11.95
CA ALA A 50 8.72 9.33 13.32
C ALA A 50 7.72 8.53 14.16
N TRP A 51 6.42 8.80 14.01
CA TRP A 51 5.35 8.08 14.71
C TRP A 51 5.33 6.59 14.33
N ILE A 52 5.46 6.26 13.02
CA ILE A 52 5.56 4.86 12.57
C ILE A 52 6.81 4.20 13.18
N LYS A 53 7.99 4.84 13.08
CA LYS A 53 9.24 4.30 13.64
C LYS A 53 9.14 4.02 15.14
N ASN A 54 8.29 4.74 15.86
CA ASN A 54 8.05 4.56 17.29
C ASN A 54 6.97 3.51 17.61
N GLY A 55 6.45 2.78 16.61
CA GLY A 55 5.54 1.67 16.83
C GLY A 55 4.15 1.84 16.22
N GLY A 56 3.86 2.95 15.57
CA GLY A 56 2.60 3.17 14.86
C GLY A 56 2.43 2.24 13.65
N GLY A 57 1.19 1.95 13.29
CA GLY A 57 0.82 1.17 12.12
C GLY A 57 0.41 2.05 10.94
N PHE A 58 0.92 1.76 9.75
CA PHE A 58 0.54 2.46 8.53
C PHE A 58 -0.06 1.49 7.51
N LEU A 59 -1.21 1.85 6.95
CA LEU A 59 -1.83 1.15 5.82
C LEU A 59 -1.99 2.11 4.65
N GLY A 60 -1.48 1.72 3.49
CA GLY A 60 -1.74 2.41 2.24
C GLY A 60 -2.67 1.58 1.35
N PHE A 61 -3.71 2.20 0.81
CA PHE A 61 -4.55 1.57 -0.20
C PHE A 61 -4.40 2.29 -1.53
N HIS A 62 -4.35 1.52 -2.60
CA HIS A 62 -4.41 1.95 -3.99
C HIS A 62 -3.61 3.24 -4.26
N SER A 63 -4.27 4.41 -4.23
CA SER A 63 -3.66 5.71 -4.53
C SER A 63 -2.57 6.16 -3.55
N ALA A 64 -2.40 5.50 -2.42
CA ALA A 64 -1.39 5.91 -1.42
C ALA A 64 0.06 5.91 -1.96
N THR A 65 0.40 5.06 -2.94
CA THR A 65 1.71 5.08 -3.61
C THR A 65 1.89 6.21 -4.62
N ASP A 66 0.83 6.96 -4.90
CA ASP A 66 0.85 8.19 -5.72
C ASP A 66 0.95 9.47 -4.86
N SER A 67 1.22 9.32 -3.57
CA SER A 67 1.42 10.45 -2.64
C SER A 67 2.89 10.78 -2.49
N PHE A 68 3.21 12.07 -2.33
CA PHE A 68 4.59 12.57 -2.10
C PHE A 68 5.61 12.00 -3.07
N ARG A 69 5.27 12.03 -4.36
CA ARG A 69 6.09 11.46 -5.44
C ARG A 69 7.51 12.01 -5.45
N SER A 70 8.40 11.15 -5.87
CA SER A 70 9.82 11.47 -6.00
C SER A 70 10.08 12.29 -7.27
N GLU A 71 11.07 13.18 -7.23
CA GLU A 71 11.63 13.80 -8.41
C GLU A 71 12.85 13.01 -8.88
N GLY A 72 12.89 12.66 -10.16
CA GLY A 72 14.00 11.89 -10.74
C GLY A 72 14.20 10.51 -10.11
N ASP A 73 15.45 10.15 -9.85
CA ASP A 73 15.84 8.83 -9.36
C ASP A 73 15.84 8.71 -7.82
N ASP A 74 15.86 9.83 -7.11
CA ASP A 74 15.81 9.82 -5.65
C ASP A 74 14.43 9.41 -5.14
N CYS A 75 14.40 8.68 -4.02
CA CYS A 75 13.16 8.36 -3.31
C CYS A 75 12.87 9.38 -2.22
N THR A 76 11.63 9.90 -2.17
CA THR A 76 11.20 10.64 -0.99
C THR A 76 11.15 9.72 0.24
N PRO A 77 11.31 10.26 1.46
CA PRO A 77 11.19 9.46 2.68
C PRO A 77 9.85 8.70 2.79
N TYR A 78 8.76 9.28 2.27
CA TYR A 78 7.46 8.62 2.23
C TYR A 78 7.47 7.41 1.28
N ILE A 79 8.01 7.54 0.07
CA ILE A 79 8.12 6.43 -0.89
C ILE A 79 9.04 5.33 -0.35
N GLN A 80 10.14 5.70 0.31
CA GLN A 80 10.98 4.73 1.01
C GLN A 80 10.19 3.96 2.08
N MET A 81 9.33 4.62 2.84
CA MET A 81 8.51 4.03 3.87
C MET A 81 7.46 3.08 3.29
N ILE A 82 6.66 3.51 2.29
CA ILE A 82 5.57 2.70 1.72
C ILE A 82 6.09 1.56 0.84
N GLY A 83 7.28 1.69 0.27
CA GLY A 83 8.02 0.62 -0.39
C GLY A 83 7.90 0.52 -1.90
N ALA A 84 7.12 1.37 -2.55
CA ALA A 84 7.06 1.54 -4.00
C ALA A 84 6.39 2.85 -4.38
N GLU A 85 6.61 3.31 -5.63
CA GLU A 85 6.02 4.53 -6.18
C GLU A 85 5.18 4.20 -7.41
N PHE A 86 3.96 4.74 -7.48
CA PHE A 86 3.08 4.66 -8.64
C PHE A 86 3.73 5.31 -9.88
N VAL A 87 3.57 4.67 -11.02
CA VAL A 87 4.00 5.20 -12.33
C VAL A 87 2.81 5.52 -13.22
N THR A 88 1.97 4.54 -13.44
CA THR A 88 0.83 4.61 -14.35
C THR A 88 -0.13 3.45 -14.14
N HIS A 89 -1.27 3.49 -14.79
CA HIS A 89 -2.20 2.38 -14.93
C HIS A 89 -2.75 2.32 -16.35
N GLY A 90 -3.38 1.22 -16.70
CA GLY A 90 -4.12 1.04 -17.95
C GLY A 90 -5.64 1.10 -17.74
N ALA A 91 -6.38 0.60 -18.71
CA ALA A 91 -7.80 0.35 -18.53
C ALA A 91 -8.02 -0.73 -17.46
N GLN A 92 -9.09 -0.60 -16.68
CA GLN A 92 -9.47 -1.61 -15.69
C GLN A 92 -9.71 -2.98 -16.35
N PHE A 93 -9.28 -4.04 -15.68
CA PHE A 93 -9.48 -5.41 -16.16
C PHE A 93 -9.57 -6.42 -15.03
N LYS A 94 -10.02 -7.63 -15.36
CA LYS A 94 -9.99 -8.76 -14.42
C LYS A 94 -8.59 -9.34 -14.33
N GLY A 95 -7.96 -9.15 -13.17
CA GLY A 95 -6.71 -9.78 -12.78
C GLY A 95 -6.95 -10.81 -11.68
N THR A 96 -5.94 -11.62 -11.37
CA THR A 96 -6.00 -12.56 -10.26
C THR A 96 -5.01 -12.13 -9.19
N ILE A 97 -5.50 -11.84 -7.99
CA ILE A 97 -4.65 -11.67 -6.82
C ILE A 97 -4.31 -13.05 -6.29
N LYS A 98 -3.04 -13.40 -6.36
CA LYS A 98 -2.51 -14.69 -5.92
C LYS A 98 -1.78 -14.51 -4.59
N LYS A 99 -2.29 -15.14 -3.54
CA LYS A 99 -1.63 -15.17 -2.23
C LYS A 99 -0.30 -15.92 -2.33
N VAL A 100 0.78 -15.38 -1.78
CA VAL A 100 2.11 -16.01 -1.77
C VAL A 100 2.61 -16.37 -0.38
N ASP A 101 2.05 -15.75 0.67
CA ASP A 101 2.28 -16.17 2.06
C ASP A 101 0.94 -16.47 2.74
N ALA A 102 0.52 -17.73 2.67
CA ALA A 102 -0.75 -18.17 3.24
C ALA A 102 -0.77 -18.15 4.78
N ALA A 103 0.39 -18.18 5.42
CA ALA A 103 0.52 -18.20 6.88
C ALA A 103 0.50 -16.79 7.50
N HIS A 104 0.67 -15.74 6.69
CA HIS A 104 0.79 -14.38 7.20
C HIS A 104 -0.56 -13.84 7.69
N PRO A 105 -0.64 -13.34 8.96
CA PRO A 105 -1.91 -12.92 9.55
C PRO A 105 -2.60 -11.76 8.83
N ALA A 106 -1.84 -10.87 8.19
CA ALA A 106 -2.43 -9.74 7.46
C ALA A 106 -3.23 -10.16 6.21
N VAL A 107 -3.11 -11.38 5.74
CA VAL A 107 -3.83 -11.91 4.56
C VAL A 107 -4.58 -13.21 4.87
N ALA A 108 -4.92 -13.44 6.13
CA ALA A 108 -5.62 -14.65 6.56
C ALA A 108 -6.93 -14.86 5.79
N SER A 109 -7.71 -13.79 5.59
CA SER A 109 -9.00 -13.81 4.87
C SER A 109 -8.86 -13.72 3.34
N LEU A 110 -7.66 -13.51 2.80
CA LEU A 110 -7.46 -13.48 1.36
C LEU A 110 -7.59 -14.90 0.80
N PRO A 111 -8.44 -15.16 -0.22
CA PRO A 111 -8.44 -16.41 -0.95
C PRO A 111 -7.06 -16.72 -1.56
N GLU A 112 -6.72 -18.01 -1.77
CA GLU A 112 -5.46 -18.42 -2.42
C GLU A 112 -5.30 -17.77 -3.80
N ALA A 113 -6.41 -17.63 -4.53
CA ALA A 113 -6.49 -16.90 -5.78
C ALA A 113 -7.85 -16.20 -5.86
N TRP A 114 -7.83 -14.88 -6.04
CA TRP A 114 -9.04 -14.08 -6.15
C TRP A 114 -9.08 -13.32 -7.47
N ASN A 115 -10.01 -13.69 -8.35
CA ASN A 115 -10.20 -13.04 -9.64
C ASN A 115 -11.23 -11.91 -9.52
N LEU A 116 -10.79 -10.68 -9.73
CA LEU A 116 -11.64 -9.49 -9.65
C LEU A 116 -11.24 -8.45 -10.68
N ALA A 117 -12.15 -7.53 -11.00
CA ALA A 117 -11.84 -6.35 -11.80
C ALA A 117 -11.45 -5.20 -10.88
N ASP A 118 -10.35 -4.54 -11.21
CA ASP A 118 -9.95 -3.31 -10.53
C ASP A 118 -9.08 -2.47 -11.48
N GLU A 119 -8.61 -1.32 -11.00
CA GLU A 119 -7.55 -0.54 -11.65
C GLU A 119 -6.21 -0.98 -11.09
N TRP A 120 -5.35 -1.49 -11.95
CA TRP A 120 -4.08 -2.05 -11.52
C TRP A 120 -2.94 -1.07 -11.75
N TYR A 121 -2.32 -0.61 -10.68
CA TYR A 121 -1.17 0.28 -10.74
C TYR A 121 0.10 -0.45 -11.14
N LEU A 122 0.91 0.22 -11.94
CA LEU A 122 2.29 -0.15 -12.20
C LEU A 122 3.20 0.70 -11.33
N PHE A 123 4.23 0.09 -10.79
CA PHE A 123 5.10 0.71 -9.81
C PHE A 123 6.55 0.79 -10.29
N ARG A 124 7.30 1.67 -9.65
CA ARG A 124 8.77 1.74 -9.70
C ARG A 124 9.33 1.84 -8.28
N LYS A 125 10.65 1.80 -8.15
CA LYS A 125 11.34 2.02 -6.87
C LYS A 125 10.89 1.07 -5.76
N PHE A 126 10.68 -0.21 -6.10
CA PHE A 126 10.39 -1.21 -5.09
C PHE A 126 11.53 -1.32 -4.07
N ALA A 127 11.19 -1.27 -2.77
CA ALA A 127 12.11 -1.52 -1.67
C ALA A 127 12.43 -3.03 -1.53
N LYS A 128 13.02 -3.63 -2.58
CA LYS A 128 13.17 -5.08 -2.76
C LYS A 128 13.88 -5.76 -1.58
N GLU A 129 14.84 -5.07 -0.98
CA GLU A 129 15.64 -5.61 0.13
C GLU A 129 14.87 -5.70 1.45
N ASP A 130 13.80 -4.90 1.61
CA ASP A 130 13.05 -4.80 2.85
C ASP A 130 11.57 -5.22 2.70
N MET A 131 11.17 -5.65 1.52
CA MET A 131 9.77 -5.95 1.22
C MET A 131 9.43 -7.40 1.49
N HIS A 132 8.38 -7.63 2.28
CA HIS A 132 7.69 -8.90 2.40
C HIS A 132 6.43 -8.88 1.54
N VAL A 133 6.46 -9.61 0.44
CA VAL A 133 5.35 -9.71 -0.51
C VAL A 133 4.33 -10.71 0.02
N LEU A 134 3.07 -10.30 0.09
CA LEU A 134 1.94 -11.08 0.58
C LEU A 134 1.09 -11.63 -0.56
N ALA A 135 0.95 -10.86 -1.65
CA ALA A 135 0.24 -11.30 -2.84
C ALA A 135 0.79 -10.64 -4.11
N LEU A 136 0.71 -11.37 -5.21
CA LEU A 136 1.05 -10.92 -6.55
C LEU A 136 -0.21 -10.67 -7.36
N LEU A 137 -0.13 -9.75 -8.32
CA LEU A 137 -1.11 -9.65 -9.41
C LEU A 137 -0.65 -10.53 -10.56
N GLU A 138 -1.47 -11.52 -10.89
CA GLU A 138 -1.37 -12.29 -12.12
C GLU A 138 -2.23 -11.62 -13.20
N ILE A 139 -1.56 -11.04 -14.20
CA ILE A 139 -2.20 -10.22 -15.25
C ILE A 139 -2.96 -11.09 -16.26
N GLY A 140 -2.50 -12.31 -16.49
CA GLY A 140 -3.12 -13.25 -17.39
C GLY A 140 -3.15 -12.76 -18.86
N ARG A 141 -4.34 -12.81 -19.47
CA ARG A 141 -4.52 -12.50 -20.90
C ARG A 141 -4.36 -11.02 -21.24
N GLU A 142 -4.46 -10.12 -20.27
CA GLU A 142 -4.34 -8.67 -20.49
C GLU A 142 -2.93 -8.25 -20.92
N ARG A 143 -1.90 -9.05 -20.64
CA ARG A 143 -0.53 -8.86 -21.17
C ARG A 143 -0.50 -8.68 -22.69
N LYS A 144 -1.39 -9.37 -23.40
CA LYS A 144 -1.45 -9.31 -24.87
C LYS A 144 -2.33 -8.18 -25.40
N LYS A 145 -3.15 -7.58 -24.55
CA LYS A 145 -4.10 -6.54 -24.95
C LYS A 145 -3.62 -5.12 -24.63
N GLN A 146 -2.86 -4.97 -23.55
CA GLN A 146 -2.34 -3.71 -23.09
C GLN A 146 -0.82 -3.81 -22.94
N GLU A 147 -0.07 -3.17 -23.81
CA GLU A 147 1.40 -3.27 -23.88
C GLU A 147 2.07 -2.99 -22.52
N ARG A 148 1.58 -2.00 -21.78
CA ARG A 148 2.13 -1.65 -20.46
C ARG A 148 2.07 -2.77 -19.43
N TYR A 149 1.15 -3.73 -19.61
CA TYR A 149 1.03 -4.92 -18.77
C TYR A 149 1.72 -6.16 -19.37
N ASN A 150 2.54 -5.98 -20.41
CA ASN A 150 3.38 -7.07 -20.93
C ASN A 150 4.62 -7.27 -20.05
N ILE A 151 4.38 -7.49 -18.78
CA ILE A 151 5.36 -7.69 -17.71
C ILE A 151 5.02 -8.96 -16.92
N PRO A 152 5.96 -9.54 -16.16
CA PRO A 152 5.68 -10.62 -15.24
C PRO A 152 4.68 -10.24 -14.15
N ASP A 153 4.23 -11.24 -13.39
CA ASP A 153 3.45 -11.02 -12.17
C ASP A 153 4.29 -10.21 -11.17
N TYR A 154 3.66 -9.29 -10.46
CA TYR A 154 4.37 -8.35 -9.59
C TYR A 154 3.60 -8.10 -8.29
N PRO A 155 4.29 -7.57 -7.23
CA PRO A 155 3.67 -7.33 -5.94
C PRO A 155 2.44 -6.41 -6.04
N MET A 156 1.34 -6.83 -5.39
CA MET A 156 0.13 -6.03 -5.26
C MET A 156 -0.26 -5.83 -3.80
N ILE A 157 0.12 -6.75 -2.91
CA ILE A 157 0.02 -6.57 -1.47
C ILE A 157 1.38 -6.89 -0.86
N TRP A 158 1.90 -5.98 -0.05
CA TRP A 158 3.17 -6.18 0.67
C TRP A 158 3.16 -5.52 2.03
N CYS A 159 4.05 -5.97 2.88
CA CYS A 159 4.28 -5.36 4.17
C CYS A 159 5.78 -5.27 4.49
N ARG A 160 6.11 -4.53 5.54
CA ARG A 160 7.46 -4.39 6.06
C ARG A 160 7.47 -3.85 7.48
N GLY A 161 8.53 -4.12 8.22
CA GLY A 161 8.86 -3.37 9.42
C GLY A 161 9.44 -2.00 9.07
N PHE A 162 9.14 -0.99 9.88
CA PHE A 162 9.73 0.35 9.74
C PHE A 162 10.04 0.93 11.12
N GLY A 163 11.28 0.77 11.57
CA GLY A 163 11.63 0.96 12.98
C GLY A 163 10.91 -0.08 13.85
N ASN A 164 10.18 0.38 14.87
CA ASN A 164 9.33 -0.46 15.71
C ASN A 164 7.90 -0.62 15.16
N GLY A 165 7.55 0.10 14.11
CA GLY A 165 6.22 0.11 13.49
C GLY A 165 6.07 -0.84 12.33
N ARG A 166 4.87 -0.81 11.74
CA ARG A 166 4.46 -1.71 10.68
C ARG A 166 3.84 -0.94 9.52
N VAL A 167 4.26 -1.27 8.32
CA VAL A 167 3.75 -0.68 7.08
C VAL A 167 3.19 -1.78 6.21
N LEU A 168 1.97 -1.59 5.71
CA LEU A 168 1.36 -2.48 4.74
C LEU A 168 0.75 -1.65 3.61
N TYR A 169 0.91 -2.12 2.39
CA TYR A 169 0.24 -1.57 1.22
C TYR A 169 -0.61 -2.63 0.53
N ASN A 170 -1.79 -2.20 0.08
CA ASN A 170 -2.70 -3.00 -0.73
C ASN A 170 -3.11 -2.19 -1.97
N GLY A 171 -2.70 -2.65 -3.15
CA GLY A 171 -2.95 -1.96 -4.43
C GLY A 171 -4.37 -2.10 -4.98
N MET A 172 -5.26 -2.81 -4.28
CA MET A 172 -6.67 -2.93 -4.66
C MET A 172 -7.49 -1.76 -4.09
N GLY A 173 -8.71 -1.59 -4.60
CA GLY A 173 -9.72 -0.72 -4.02
C GLY A 173 -9.98 0.55 -4.80
N HIS A 174 -9.62 0.63 -6.10
CA HIS A 174 -10.08 1.73 -6.95
C HIS A 174 -11.59 1.70 -7.12
N ARG A 175 -12.16 0.50 -7.30
CA ARG A 175 -13.57 0.32 -7.57
C ARG A 175 -14.40 0.20 -6.30
N GLU A 176 -15.59 0.80 -6.30
CA GLU A 176 -16.52 0.73 -5.18
C GLU A 176 -16.96 -0.71 -4.88
N ASP A 177 -17.21 -1.52 -5.92
CA ASP A 177 -17.64 -2.92 -5.77
C ASP A 177 -16.57 -3.81 -5.10
N VAL A 178 -15.28 -3.44 -5.17
CA VAL A 178 -14.21 -4.09 -4.40
C VAL A 178 -14.40 -3.83 -2.91
N TRP A 179 -14.71 -2.58 -2.51
CA TRP A 179 -14.96 -2.23 -1.10
C TRP A 179 -16.24 -2.87 -0.55
N GLU A 180 -17.22 -3.14 -1.39
CA GLU A 180 -18.48 -3.80 -1.00
C GLU A 180 -18.31 -5.31 -0.83
N HIS A 181 -17.25 -5.91 -1.40
CA HIS A 181 -17.03 -7.35 -1.35
C HIS A 181 -16.63 -7.84 0.04
N ASP A 182 -17.33 -8.86 0.57
CA ASP A 182 -17.10 -9.35 1.94
C ASP A 182 -15.68 -9.84 2.19
N SER A 183 -15.04 -10.48 1.19
CA SER A 183 -13.64 -10.89 1.28
C SER A 183 -12.70 -9.69 1.41
N PHE A 184 -12.99 -8.55 0.76
CA PHE A 184 -12.17 -7.36 0.89
C PHE A 184 -12.33 -6.71 2.26
N LYS A 185 -13.57 -6.64 2.77
CA LYS A 185 -13.84 -6.13 4.13
C LYS A 185 -13.13 -6.98 5.19
N ALA A 186 -13.14 -8.30 5.03
CA ALA A 186 -12.43 -9.20 5.93
C ALA A 186 -10.90 -9.00 5.84
N LEU A 187 -10.38 -8.85 4.62
CA LEU A 187 -8.95 -8.58 4.37
C LEU A 187 -8.51 -7.24 4.97
N VAL A 188 -9.31 -6.17 4.82
CA VAL A 188 -9.02 -4.86 5.45
C VAL A 188 -8.95 -4.99 6.97
N LYS A 189 -9.83 -5.80 7.58
CA LYS A 189 -9.78 -6.09 9.01
C LYS A 189 -8.48 -6.80 9.41
N ASP A 190 -8.03 -7.79 8.62
CA ASP A 190 -6.77 -8.49 8.86
C ASP A 190 -5.58 -7.51 8.80
N HIS A 191 -5.57 -6.61 7.80
CA HIS A 191 -4.56 -5.57 7.65
C HIS A 191 -4.50 -4.64 8.87
N ILE A 192 -5.66 -4.16 9.34
CA ILE A 192 -5.76 -3.28 10.51
C ILE A 192 -5.26 -4.00 11.77
N LEU A 193 -5.67 -5.23 11.99
CA LEU A 193 -5.24 -6.03 13.15
C LEU A 193 -3.72 -6.24 13.13
N TRP A 194 -3.16 -6.58 11.99
CA TRP A 194 -1.71 -6.74 11.88
C TRP A 194 -0.97 -5.42 12.09
N ALA A 195 -1.39 -4.33 11.40
CA ALA A 195 -0.75 -3.02 11.51
C ALA A 195 -0.82 -2.45 12.94
N SER A 196 -1.89 -2.74 13.71
CA SER A 196 -2.03 -2.33 15.11
C SER A 196 -1.11 -3.09 16.10
N GLY A 197 -0.16 -3.87 15.59
CA GLY A 197 0.80 -4.58 16.43
C GLY A 197 0.29 -5.89 17.02
N LYS A 198 -0.92 -6.33 16.68
CA LYS A 198 -1.47 -7.59 17.19
C LYS A 198 -0.87 -8.78 16.44
N GLY A 199 -0.20 -9.66 17.17
CA GLY A 199 0.48 -10.83 16.62
C GLY A 199 1.93 -10.55 16.15
N PRO A 200 2.60 -11.57 15.59
CA PRO A 200 3.98 -11.46 15.14
C PRO A 200 4.14 -10.51 13.97
N LEU A 201 5.32 -9.93 13.81
CA LEU A 201 5.63 -9.04 12.68
C LEU A 201 5.63 -9.80 11.35
N ASN A 202 6.35 -10.93 11.28
CA ASN A 202 6.48 -11.81 10.11
C ASN A 202 6.79 -11.05 8.78
N ALA A 203 7.61 -10.02 8.85
CA ALA A 203 7.91 -9.15 7.70
C ALA A 203 9.34 -9.36 7.16
N ASP A 204 9.89 -10.57 7.32
CA ASP A 204 11.20 -10.92 6.75
C ASP A 204 11.14 -10.79 5.21
N PRO A 205 12.08 -10.09 4.56
CA PRO A 205 12.05 -9.87 3.14
C PRO A 205 12.00 -11.18 2.31
N ASN A 206 11.09 -11.22 1.34
CA ASN A 206 10.93 -12.40 0.48
C ASN A 206 10.84 -12.03 -1.02
N TYR A 207 10.99 -10.76 -1.37
CA TYR A 207 10.80 -10.27 -2.75
C TYR A 207 11.51 -11.15 -3.77
N THR A 208 12.80 -11.37 -3.63
CA THR A 208 13.63 -12.15 -4.57
C THR A 208 13.27 -13.63 -4.67
N LYS A 209 12.50 -14.15 -3.69
CA LYS A 209 12.05 -15.55 -3.67
C LYS A 209 10.72 -15.76 -4.38
N VAL A 210 9.84 -14.72 -4.36
CA VAL A 210 8.45 -14.88 -4.81
C VAL A 210 8.11 -14.06 -6.05
N VAL A 211 8.91 -13.02 -6.37
CA VAL A 211 8.69 -12.18 -7.54
C VAL A 211 9.58 -12.69 -8.69
N PRO A 212 9.03 -12.89 -9.90
CA PRO A 212 9.83 -13.30 -11.06
C PRO A 212 11.00 -12.32 -11.34
N GLU A 213 12.18 -12.82 -11.69
CA GLU A 213 13.40 -12.01 -11.89
C GLU A 213 13.25 -10.86 -12.90
N THR A 214 12.31 -10.98 -13.82
CA THR A 214 12.05 -9.98 -14.86
C THR A 214 10.91 -9.02 -14.48
N ALA A 215 10.40 -9.06 -13.24
CA ALA A 215 9.42 -8.10 -12.75
C ALA A 215 10.03 -6.71 -12.55
N PRO A 216 9.24 -5.63 -12.70
CA PRO A 216 9.72 -4.24 -12.63
C PRO A 216 10.35 -3.87 -11.29
#